data_0075b38722185333162bd736827df4d7
#
_entry.id   0075b38722185333162bd736827df4d7
#
_cell.length_a   1.000
_cell.length_b   1.000
_cell.length_c   1.000
_cell.angle_alpha   90.00
_cell.angle_beta   90.00
_cell.angle_gamma   90.00
#
_symmetry.space_group_name_H-M   'P 1'
#
loop_
_entity.id
_entity.type
_entity.pdbx_description
1 polymer ?
#
loop_
_entity_poly.entity_id
_entity_poly.type
_entity_poly.pdbx_seq_one_letter_code
_entity_poly.pdbx_strand_id
1 'polypeptide(L)'
;MRSNGCGDLREQNIDQQVQLCGWVDRRRDHGGVIFIDLRDRSGTVQITVDPDLGADAFAVAEHLRSETVLQVEGKVRARPGDSLNDKLATGAVEVLASGITVLNSVKGNLPFPVSVHDEENTREELRLRHRYLDLRRKRMNDNLRLRAQTIQAARRFLEDAGFIEVETPVLTRSTPEGARDYVLPSRVCGGEWFALPQSPQLFKQLLMVGGIERYYQVARCFRDEDLRADRQPEFTQLDIEMSFMDQEQILELNESLICAIWKAVKGIELPRPFPRMTWHEAMERYGTDRPDTRYGMELTNVSDIVKDMGFKVFSGAVKSGGAVKCIAVPGGNDAVSNVRIKPGGDVFSEAQKAGAGGLAFIRVRDGGEIDTIGAIKDNLSDEQKQELLSRTGAEPGTLLLFGAGDTATANKALDRVRQYLAKELGMVKADRDNDQWNFLWVVDFPMFEFNSDENRYEALHHPFCAPNAEDLGSDASKWAETLPGARAQAYDLVLNGLELGGGSLRIHDSALQRQVLQTVGLPLEEAQEQFGFLMDALDVGAPPHGGLAFGVDRMVMLLAGEESIRDTIAFPKTQQARCLMTSAPGGVADKQLEELHVASTWVEPDQED
;
A
#
# COMPACT_ATOMS: atom_id res chain seq x y z
N MET A 1 -7.64 2.51 39.73
CA MET A 1 -6.50 1.59 39.49
C MET A 1 -5.26 2.35 39.02
N ARG A 2 -5.36 3.43 38.28
CA ARG A 2 -4.27 4.36 37.96
C ARG A 2 -4.75 5.81 37.96
N SER A 3 -3.88 6.76 38.39
CA SER A 3 -4.15 8.19 38.36
C SER A 3 -3.64 8.86 37.08
N ASN A 4 -2.51 8.38 36.54
CA ASN A 4 -1.80 8.96 35.40
C ASN A 4 -1.33 7.88 34.44
N GLY A 5 -1.06 8.24 33.17
CA GLY A 5 -0.27 7.41 32.26
C GLY A 5 1.21 7.51 32.60
N CYS A 6 1.97 6.41 32.32
CA CYS A 6 3.40 6.37 32.60
C CYS A 6 4.17 7.44 31.83
N GLY A 7 3.84 7.62 30.53
CA GLY A 7 4.49 8.59 29.66
C GLY A 7 3.98 10.04 29.80
N ASP A 8 2.95 10.29 30.62
CA ASP A 8 2.33 11.62 30.75
C ASP A 8 2.97 12.51 31.82
N LEU A 9 3.84 11.93 32.68
CA LEU A 9 4.46 12.65 33.77
C LEU A 9 5.50 13.67 33.28
N ARG A 10 5.48 14.84 33.89
CA ARG A 10 6.38 15.98 33.60
C ARG A 10 6.80 16.65 34.88
N GLU A 11 7.69 17.67 34.81
CA GLU A 11 8.14 18.45 35.96
C GLU A 11 7.01 19.07 36.79
N GLN A 12 5.89 19.45 36.15
CA GLN A 12 4.69 19.97 36.85
C GLN A 12 4.01 18.95 37.78
N ASN A 13 4.36 17.67 37.66
CA ASN A 13 3.84 16.60 38.51
C ASN A 13 4.76 16.31 39.71
N ILE A 14 5.91 17.02 39.87
CA ILE A 14 6.81 16.82 40.99
C ILE A 14 6.03 17.04 42.29
N ASP A 15 6.37 16.22 43.29
CA ASP A 15 5.72 16.14 44.60
C ASP A 15 4.31 15.51 44.63
N GLN A 16 3.72 15.19 43.48
CA GLN A 16 2.43 14.52 43.43
C GLN A 16 2.56 13.02 43.79
N GLN A 17 1.59 12.55 44.55
CA GLN A 17 1.40 11.09 44.73
C GLN A 17 0.66 10.56 43.51
N VAL A 18 1.20 9.50 42.93
CA VAL A 18 0.66 8.87 41.72
C VAL A 18 0.49 7.37 41.90
N GLN A 19 -0.49 6.83 41.18
CA GLN A 19 -0.69 5.40 41.04
C GLN A 19 -0.61 5.07 39.55
N LEU A 20 0.39 4.26 39.16
CA LEU A 20 0.66 3.91 37.77
C LEU A 20 0.41 2.42 37.54
N CYS A 21 -0.03 2.06 36.32
CA CYS A 21 -0.13 0.68 35.89
C CYS A 21 0.58 0.51 34.55
N GLY A 22 1.38 -0.54 34.40
CA GLY A 22 2.12 -0.78 33.16
C GLY A 22 2.87 -2.10 33.17
N TRP A 23 3.64 -2.31 32.14
CA TRP A 23 4.55 -3.44 31.96
C TRP A 23 5.97 -3.05 32.34
N VAL A 24 6.69 -3.95 32.98
CA VAL A 24 8.13 -3.81 33.20
C VAL A 24 8.85 -3.91 31.86
N ASP A 25 9.31 -2.78 31.34
CA ASP A 25 10.11 -2.75 30.11
C ASP A 25 11.54 -3.23 30.39
N ARG A 26 12.18 -2.66 31.41
CA ARG A 26 13.53 -3.01 31.84
C ARG A 26 13.66 -2.88 33.34
N ARG A 27 14.45 -3.79 33.95
CA ARG A 27 14.87 -3.73 35.34
C ARG A 27 16.39 -3.63 35.43
N ARG A 28 16.89 -2.74 36.28
CA ARG A 28 18.33 -2.55 36.55
C ARG A 28 18.53 -2.49 38.05
N ASP A 29 19.60 -3.11 38.51
CA ASP A 29 20.06 -3.08 39.92
C ASP A 29 21.39 -2.34 39.96
N HIS A 30 21.45 -1.27 40.75
CA HIS A 30 22.63 -0.45 40.91
C HIS A 30 22.96 -0.28 42.41
N GLY A 31 23.68 -1.25 42.97
CA GLY A 31 24.24 -1.14 44.31
C GLY A 31 23.19 -1.03 45.42
N GLY A 32 22.09 -1.74 45.30
CA GLY A 32 21.02 -1.77 46.32
C GLY A 32 19.84 -0.85 46.06
N VAL A 33 19.83 -0.11 44.95
CA VAL A 33 18.63 0.59 44.43
C VAL A 33 18.20 -0.03 43.11
N ILE A 34 16.93 -0.38 43.01
CA ILE A 34 16.37 -0.96 41.78
C ILE A 34 15.69 0.10 40.96
N PHE A 35 16.02 0.16 39.66
CA PHE A 35 15.35 1.01 38.68
C PHE A 35 14.51 0.14 37.75
N ILE A 36 13.24 0.52 37.57
CA ILE A 36 12.30 -0.14 36.68
C ILE A 36 11.82 0.88 35.66
N ASP A 37 12.01 0.60 34.39
CA ASP A 37 11.34 1.35 33.32
C ASP A 37 9.94 0.74 33.18
N LEU A 38 8.92 1.48 33.62
CA LEU A 38 7.52 1.07 33.57
C LEU A 38 6.86 1.68 32.33
N ARG A 39 6.32 0.84 31.46
CA ARG A 39 5.77 1.23 30.18
C ARG A 39 4.26 1.00 30.13
N ASP A 40 3.53 1.98 29.62
CA ASP A 40 2.16 1.83 29.16
C ASP A 40 1.96 2.42 27.75
N ARG A 41 0.72 2.58 27.31
CA ARG A 41 0.41 3.16 26.00
C ARG A 41 0.86 4.61 25.80
N SER A 42 1.05 5.37 26.89
CA SER A 42 1.45 6.79 26.84
C SER A 42 2.97 6.96 26.74
N GLY A 43 3.72 5.93 27.12
CA GLY A 43 5.19 5.94 27.11
C GLY A 43 5.77 5.22 28.32
N THR A 44 7.01 5.58 28.66
CA THR A 44 7.79 4.95 29.72
C THR A 44 8.18 5.98 30.78
N VAL A 45 8.16 5.58 32.05
CA VAL A 45 8.71 6.35 33.18
C VAL A 45 9.63 5.47 34.02
N GLN A 46 10.68 6.06 34.57
CA GLN A 46 11.54 5.39 35.53
C GLN A 46 10.88 5.33 36.90
N ILE A 47 10.82 4.13 37.48
CA ILE A 47 10.45 3.90 38.87
C ILE A 47 11.73 3.59 39.64
N THR A 48 11.97 4.33 40.72
CA THR A 48 13.09 4.10 41.63
C THR A 48 12.57 3.41 42.88
N VAL A 49 13.18 2.28 43.22
CA VAL A 49 12.81 1.47 44.39
C VAL A 49 14.01 1.42 45.32
N ASP A 50 13.84 2.13 46.44
CA ASP A 50 14.85 2.27 47.48
C ASP A 50 14.43 1.44 48.69
N PRO A 51 15.28 0.48 49.17
CA PRO A 51 14.93 -0.36 50.32
C PRO A 51 14.68 0.41 51.60
N ASP A 52 15.34 1.56 51.77
CA ASP A 52 15.18 2.40 52.96
C ASP A 52 13.82 3.13 53.01
N LEU A 53 13.13 3.27 51.86
CA LEU A 53 11.86 3.93 51.73
C LEU A 53 10.69 2.98 51.53
N GLY A 54 10.95 1.73 51.15
CA GLY A 54 9.90 0.74 50.89
C GLY A 54 10.42 -0.69 50.82
N ALA A 55 10.73 -1.31 51.93
CA ALA A 55 11.29 -2.66 51.99
C ALA A 55 10.42 -3.70 51.28
N ASP A 56 9.08 -3.63 51.42
CA ASP A 56 8.16 -4.56 50.77
C ASP A 56 8.16 -4.35 49.23
N ALA A 57 8.19 -3.11 48.77
CA ALA A 57 8.29 -2.79 47.33
C ALA A 57 9.62 -3.28 46.76
N PHE A 58 10.71 -3.15 47.52
CA PHE A 58 12.02 -3.61 47.12
C PHE A 58 12.07 -5.13 46.98
N ALA A 59 11.57 -5.88 47.96
CA ALA A 59 11.48 -7.35 47.93
C ALA A 59 10.68 -7.85 46.68
N VAL A 60 9.62 -7.15 46.28
CA VAL A 60 8.92 -7.46 45.05
C VAL A 60 9.77 -7.13 43.81
N ALA A 61 10.47 -5.98 43.82
CA ALA A 61 11.24 -5.51 42.68
C ALA A 61 12.45 -6.39 42.36
N GLU A 62 13.05 -7.04 43.34
CA GLU A 62 14.19 -7.96 43.15
C GLU A 62 13.87 -9.12 42.18
N HIS A 63 12.64 -9.57 42.14
CA HIS A 63 12.23 -10.78 41.40
C HIS A 63 11.43 -10.47 40.11
N LEU A 64 11.29 -9.20 39.75
CA LEU A 64 10.52 -8.81 38.57
C LEU A 64 11.22 -9.21 37.27
N ARG A 65 10.42 -9.77 36.37
CA ARG A 65 10.81 -10.09 35.00
C ARG A 65 10.25 -9.04 34.05
N SER A 66 10.93 -8.84 32.91
CA SER A 66 10.39 -8.01 31.81
C SER A 66 8.98 -8.47 31.43
N GLU A 67 8.14 -7.53 31.03
CA GLU A 67 6.74 -7.71 30.67
C GLU A 67 5.78 -8.14 31.82
N THR A 68 6.27 -8.19 33.07
CA THR A 68 5.38 -8.33 34.24
C THR A 68 4.50 -7.09 34.37
N VAL A 69 3.21 -7.28 34.64
CA VAL A 69 2.25 -6.17 34.80
C VAL A 69 2.24 -5.73 36.26
N LEU A 70 2.51 -4.46 36.47
CA LEU A 70 2.58 -3.86 37.80
C LEU A 70 1.54 -2.75 38.00
N GLN A 71 1.16 -2.58 39.26
CA GLN A 71 0.65 -1.34 39.81
C GLN A 71 1.71 -0.78 40.76
N VAL A 72 2.08 0.48 40.59
CA VAL A 72 3.09 1.18 41.38
C VAL A 72 2.43 2.39 42.04
N GLU A 73 2.60 2.51 43.33
CA GLU A 73 2.27 3.70 44.13
C GLU A 73 3.56 4.42 44.49
N GLY A 74 3.57 5.74 44.34
CA GLY A 74 4.79 6.47 44.63
C GLY A 74 4.65 7.98 44.42
N LYS A 75 5.73 8.67 44.76
CA LYS A 75 5.83 10.11 44.64
C LYS A 75 6.71 10.51 43.46
N VAL A 76 6.21 11.41 42.62
CA VAL A 76 7.00 11.98 41.51
C VAL A 76 8.08 12.90 42.07
N ARG A 77 9.31 12.74 41.61
CA ARG A 77 10.42 13.64 41.93
C ARG A 77 11.24 13.99 40.69
N ALA A 78 11.99 15.06 40.75
CA ALA A 78 12.99 15.40 39.76
C ALA A 78 14.11 14.33 39.75
N ARG A 79 14.58 13.95 38.55
CA ARG A 79 15.81 13.14 38.46
C ARG A 79 17.01 13.97 38.89
N PRO A 80 18.01 13.35 39.54
CA PRO A 80 19.31 14.00 39.77
C PRO A 80 19.92 14.49 38.45
N GLY A 81 20.63 15.59 38.46
CA GLY A 81 21.17 16.22 37.26
C GLY A 81 22.00 15.31 36.37
N ASP A 82 22.75 14.37 36.98
CA ASP A 82 23.57 13.37 36.24
C ASP A 82 22.75 12.22 35.61
N SER A 83 21.44 12.14 35.92
CA SER A 83 20.54 11.07 35.50
C SER A 83 19.42 11.54 34.58
N LEU A 84 19.49 12.79 34.11
CA LEU A 84 18.56 13.32 33.11
C LEU A 84 18.65 12.51 31.81
N ASN A 85 17.51 12.27 31.16
CA ASN A 85 17.44 11.49 29.92
C ASN A 85 16.60 12.18 28.86
N ASP A 86 17.22 12.97 28.02
CA ASP A 86 16.58 13.73 26.95
C ASP A 86 15.89 12.89 25.88
N LYS A 87 16.19 11.56 25.85
CA LYS A 87 15.55 10.62 24.93
C LYS A 87 14.15 10.20 25.37
N LEU A 88 13.77 10.46 26.61
CA LEU A 88 12.46 10.15 27.15
C LEU A 88 11.68 11.44 27.45
N ALA A 89 10.43 11.50 27.06
CA ALA A 89 9.54 12.62 27.37
C ALA A 89 9.36 12.84 28.91
N THR A 90 9.58 11.79 29.71
CA THR A 90 9.56 11.78 31.17
C THR A 90 10.98 11.90 31.77
N GLY A 91 12.00 12.14 30.95
CA GLY A 91 13.39 12.02 31.33
C GLY A 91 13.88 13.00 32.42
N ALA A 92 13.13 14.05 32.69
CA ALA A 92 13.39 14.98 33.80
C ALA A 92 12.83 14.52 35.16
N VAL A 93 11.91 13.52 35.15
CA VAL A 93 11.24 13.02 36.36
C VAL A 93 11.35 11.52 36.51
N GLU A 94 11.18 11.06 37.73
CA GLU A 94 11.04 9.65 38.09
C GLU A 94 10.01 9.49 39.22
N VAL A 95 9.55 8.27 39.45
CA VAL A 95 8.64 7.97 40.56
C VAL A 95 9.38 7.17 41.63
N LEU A 96 9.45 7.71 42.82
CA LEU A 96 9.95 7.01 43.99
C LEU A 96 8.82 6.12 44.53
N ALA A 97 8.99 4.80 44.39
CA ALA A 97 7.97 3.84 44.75
C ALA A 97 7.82 3.71 46.28
N SER A 98 6.60 3.80 46.76
CA SER A 98 6.21 3.45 48.13
C SER A 98 5.52 2.09 48.21
N GLY A 99 4.98 1.59 47.09
CA GLY A 99 4.34 0.27 47.00
C GLY A 99 4.37 -0.26 45.59
N ILE A 100 4.54 -1.59 45.45
CA ILE A 100 4.47 -2.31 44.18
C ILE A 100 3.57 -3.54 44.34
N THR A 101 2.55 -3.64 43.49
CA THR A 101 1.68 -4.80 43.40
C THR A 101 1.84 -5.46 42.02
N VAL A 102 2.17 -6.74 42.03
CA VAL A 102 2.19 -7.55 40.79
C VAL A 102 0.76 -7.90 40.42
N LEU A 103 0.26 -7.33 39.32
CA LEU A 103 -1.07 -7.62 38.78
C LEU A 103 -1.08 -8.93 37.99
N ASN A 104 -0.03 -9.17 37.20
CA ASN A 104 0.15 -10.43 36.49
C ASN A 104 1.63 -10.64 36.15
N SER A 105 2.14 -11.83 36.43
CA SER A 105 3.53 -12.20 36.19
C SER A 105 3.69 -12.97 34.88
N VAL A 106 4.85 -12.81 34.23
CA VAL A 106 5.22 -13.61 33.05
C VAL A 106 5.55 -15.03 33.46
N LYS A 107 4.88 -16.00 32.85
CA LYS A 107 5.13 -17.43 33.03
C LYS A 107 6.03 -17.94 31.91
N GLY A 108 7.20 -18.45 32.26
CA GLY A 108 8.17 -18.97 31.30
C GLY A 108 9.03 -17.88 30.63
N ASN A 109 9.60 -18.19 29.48
CA ASN A 109 10.42 -17.27 28.70
C ASN A 109 9.58 -16.57 27.63
N LEU A 110 9.89 -15.30 27.40
CA LEU A 110 9.30 -14.57 26.27
C LEU A 110 9.84 -15.14 24.96
N PRO A 111 9.02 -15.28 23.92
CA PRO A 111 9.45 -15.77 22.61
C PRO A 111 10.43 -14.80 21.93
N PHE A 112 10.34 -13.51 22.25
CA PHE A 112 11.25 -12.45 21.80
C PHE A 112 11.14 -11.24 22.74
N PRO A 113 12.16 -10.36 22.77
CA PRO A 113 12.13 -9.15 23.57
C PRO A 113 11.15 -8.11 22.97
N VAL A 114 10.52 -7.34 23.85
CA VAL A 114 9.57 -6.26 23.49
C VAL A 114 10.19 -4.88 23.58
N SER A 115 11.21 -4.73 24.44
CA SER A 115 11.86 -3.44 24.68
C SER A 115 12.48 -2.85 23.42
N VAL A 116 12.39 -1.53 23.27
CA VAL A 116 12.94 -0.74 22.15
C VAL A 116 14.42 -1.01 21.89
N HIS A 117 15.16 -1.45 22.91
CA HIS A 117 16.60 -1.72 22.81
C HIS A 117 16.96 -3.03 22.10
N ASP A 118 15.96 -3.90 21.86
CA ASP A 118 16.16 -5.25 21.37
C ASP A 118 15.31 -5.58 20.11
N GLU A 119 14.76 -4.54 19.42
CA GLU A 119 13.79 -4.72 18.33
C GLU A 119 14.37 -5.31 17.03
N GLU A 120 15.69 -5.25 16.82
CA GLU A 120 16.26 -5.27 15.47
C GLU A 120 16.26 -6.61 14.73
N ASN A 121 15.99 -7.78 15.33
CA ASN A 121 16.20 -9.06 14.64
C ASN A 121 15.12 -10.14 14.85
N THR A 122 13.90 -9.77 15.18
CA THR A 122 12.86 -10.79 15.35
C THR A 122 12.22 -11.16 14.00
N ARG A 123 12.30 -12.43 13.60
CA ARG A 123 11.70 -12.95 12.37
C ARG A 123 10.18 -12.66 12.33
N GLU A 124 9.67 -12.27 11.16
CA GLU A 124 8.25 -11.93 10.98
C GLU A 124 7.31 -13.05 11.43
N GLU A 125 7.60 -14.30 11.11
CA GLU A 125 6.77 -15.45 11.53
C GLU A 125 6.59 -15.54 13.04
N LEU A 126 7.67 -15.28 13.81
CA LEU A 126 7.61 -15.30 15.27
C LEU A 126 6.78 -14.13 15.80
N ARG A 127 6.91 -12.96 15.19
CA ARG A 127 6.11 -11.77 15.50
C ARG A 127 4.63 -12.02 15.21
N LEU A 128 4.29 -12.62 14.08
CA LEU A 128 2.91 -12.93 13.69
C LEU A 128 2.29 -14.04 14.58
N ARG A 129 3.08 -15.03 15.00
CA ARG A 129 2.64 -16.08 15.92
C ARG A 129 2.29 -15.55 17.31
N HIS A 130 3.05 -14.58 17.78
CA HIS A 130 2.86 -13.93 19.09
C HIS A 130 2.49 -12.45 18.92
N ARG A 131 1.57 -12.16 17.99
CA ARG A 131 1.22 -10.80 17.59
C ARG A 131 0.76 -9.92 18.75
N TYR A 132 0.08 -10.50 19.74
CA TYR A 132 -0.32 -9.81 20.96
C TYR A 132 0.89 -9.24 21.76
N LEU A 133 2.08 -9.85 21.63
CA LEU A 133 3.30 -9.36 22.24
C LEU A 133 3.99 -8.32 21.35
N ASP A 134 4.02 -8.55 20.04
CA ASP A 134 4.55 -7.62 19.05
C ASP A 134 3.81 -6.27 19.07
N LEU A 135 2.49 -6.28 19.29
CA LEU A 135 1.66 -5.08 19.43
C LEU A 135 2.01 -4.21 20.67
N ARG A 136 2.75 -4.73 21.64
CA ARG A 136 3.29 -3.94 22.76
C ARG A 136 4.50 -3.11 22.36
N ARG A 137 5.19 -3.44 21.28
CA ARG A 137 6.34 -2.67 20.78
C ARG A 137 5.90 -1.29 20.37
N LYS A 138 6.73 -0.31 20.66
CA LYS A 138 6.44 1.10 20.39
C LYS A 138 6.05 1.32 18.92
N ARG A 139 6.84 0.79 17.98
CA ARG A 139 6.61 0.89 16.54
C ARG A 139 5.21 0.41 16.16
N MET A 140 4.82 -0.79 16.58
CA MET A 140 3.52 -1.36 16.25
C MET A 140 2.34 -0.59 16.87
N ASN A 141 2.52 -0.14 18.12
CA ASN A 141 1.53 0.67 18.80
C ASN A 141 1.34 2.03 18.13
N ASP A 142 2.43 2.67 17.73
CA ASP A 142 2.41 3.95 17.02
C ASP A 142 1.74 3.81 15.64
N ASN A 143 2.02 2.74 14.89
CA ASN A 143 1.38 2.46 13.60
C ASN A 143 -0.15 2.32 13.73
N LEU A 144 -0.64 1.60 14.76
CA LEU A 144 -2.08 1.47 14.99
C LEU A 144 -2.73 2.79 15.43
N ARG A 145 -2.02 3.62 16.19
CA ARG A 145 -2.50 4.97 16.53
C ARG A 145 -2.56 5.87 15.32
N LEU A 146 -1.51 5.85 14.49
CA LEU A 146 -1.47 6.59 13.25
C LEU A 146 -2.64 6.19 12.33
N ARG A 147 -2.91 4.87 12.22
CA ARG A 147 -4.07 4.35 11.50
C ARG A 147 -5.39 4.95 12.04
N ALA A 148 -5.58 4.91 13.36
CA ALA A 148 -6.79 5.46 13.97
C ALA A 148 -6.93 6.98 13.73
N GLN A 149 -5.84 7.73 13.83
CA GLN A 149 -5.81 9.16 13.58
C GLN A 149 -6.10 9.49 12.10
N THR A 150 -5.55 8.71 11.17
CA THR A 150 -5.80 8.83 9.72
C THR A 150 -7.28 8.67 9.40
N ILE A 151 -7.90 7.60 9.92
CA ILE A 151 -9.34 7.34 9.73
C ILE A 151 -10.19 8.43 10.37
N GLN A 152 -9.85 8.90 11.56
CA GLN A 152 -10.57 9.99 12.22
C GLN A 152 -10.47 11.31 11.46
N ALA A 153 -9.29 11.63 10.90
CA ALA A 153 -9.10 12.83 10.10
C ALA A 153 -9.97 12.79 8.83
N ALA A 154 -9.99 11.62 8.16
CA ALA A 154 -10.82 11.39 6.99
C ALA A 154 -12.32 11.56 7.31
N ARG A 155 -12.81 10.93 8.38
CA ARG A 155 -14.22 11.05 8.80
C ARG A 155 -14.63 12.49 9.07
N ARG A 156 -13.85 13.23 9.86
CA ARG A 156 -14.14 14.65 10.15
C ARG A 156 -14.26 15.49 8.88
N PHE A 157 -13.29 15.32 7.97
CA PHE A 157 -13.31 16.07 6.71
C PHE A 157 -14.55 15.74 5.88
N LEU A 158 -14.89 14.46 5.73
CA LEU A 158 -16.02 14.02 4.93
C LEU A 158 -17.36 14.43 5.54
N GLU A 159 -17.52 14.32 6.87
CA GLU A 159 -18.71 14.79 7.58
C GLU A 159 -18.89 16.30 7.43
N ASP A 160 -17.82 17.10 7.58
CA ASP A 160 -17.83 18.55 7.38
C ASP A 160 -18.15 18.91 5.92
N ALA A 161 -17.78 18.07 4.96
CA ALA A 161 -18.13 18.20 3.54
C ALA A 161 -19.55 17.67 3.19
N GLY A 162 -20.33 17.25 4.18
CA GLY A 162 -21.73 16.80 4.01
C GLY A 162 -21.88 15.36 3.52
N PHE A 163 -20.85 14.52 3.66
CA PHE A 163 -20.96 13.10 3.36
C PHE A 163 -21.61 12.33 4.53
N ILE A 164 -22.32 11.26 4.18
CA ILE A 164 -22.96 10.35 5.13
C ILE A 164 -22.20 9.03 5.11
N GLU A 165 -21.79 8.54 6.30
CA GLU A 165 -21.23 7.20 6.44
C GLU A 165 -22.36 6.18 6.42
N VAL A 166 -22.38 5.29 5.41
CA VAL A 166 -23.40 4.26 5.25
C VAL A 166 -22.73 2.89 5.15
N GLU A 167 -23.13 1.95 6.01
CA GLU A 167 -22.68 0.57 5.94
C GLU A 167 -23.41 -0.21 4.83
N THR A 168 -22.63 -0.93 4.04
CA THR A 168 -23.13 -1.83 2.99
C THR A 168 -23.02 -3.29 3.41
N PRO A 169 -23.79 -4.21 2.81
CA PRO A 169 -23.76 -5.63 3.18
C PRO A 169 -22.37 -6.26 3.01
N VAL A 170 -21.97 -7.07 3.97
CA VAL A 170 -20.79 -7.96 3.90
C VAL A 170 -21.17 -9.33 3.34
N LEU A 171 -22.39 -9.81 3.58
CA LEU A 171 -22.94 -11.00 2.94
C LEU A 171 -23.70 -10.57 1.68
N THR A 172 -23.10 -10.78 0.53
CA THR A 172 -23.63 -10.34 -0.75
C THR A 172 -23.65 -11.49 -1.76
N ARG A 173 -24.04 -11.23 -2.98
CA ARG A 173 -23.92 -12.17 -4.10
C ARG A 173 -22.55 -12.03 -4.75
N SER A 174 -22.02 -13.12 -5.29
CA SER A 174 -20.82 -13.10 -6.13
C SER A 174 -21.03 -12.22 -7.35
N THR A 175 -20.11 -11.30 -7.57
CA THR A 175 -20.07 -10.40 -8.73
C THR A 175 -18.64 -10.31 -9.26
N PRO A 176 -18.40 -10.55 -10.54
CA PRO A 176 -17.06 -10.52 -11.10
C PRO A 176 -16.54 -9.07 -11.20
N GLU A 177 -15.72 -8.66 -10.22
CA GLU A 177 -15.09 -7.32 -10.15
C GLU A 177 -13.56 -7.37 -10.38
N GLY A 178 -13.02 -8.48 -10.92
CA GLY A 178 -11.60 -8.61 -11.27
C GLY A 178 -10.80 -9.61 -10.42
N ALA A 179 -11.09 -9.75 -9.11
CA ALA A 179 -10.50 -10.78 -8.26
C ALA A 179 -11.45 -12.00 -8.09
N ARG A 180 -10.97 -13.08 -7.48
CA ARG A 180 -11.85 -14.16 -7.04
C ARG A 180 -12.52 -13.79 -5.73
N ASP A 181 -13.78 -14.21 -5.59
CA ASP A 181 -14.57 -13.99 -4.39
C ASP A 181 -14.30 -15.09 -3.33
N TYR A 182 -14.34 -14.70 -2.06
CA TYR A 182 -14.54 -15.65 -0.99
C TYR A 182 -16.04 -15.98 -0.89
N VAL A 183 -16.39 -17.26 -1.02
CA VAL A 183 -17.77 -17.73 -0.99
C VAL A 183 -18.09 -18.50 0.28
N LEU A 184 -19.32 -18.36 0.78
CA LEU A 184 -19.81 -18.95 2.02
C LEU A 184 -21.15 -19.64 1.75
N PRO A 185 -21.34 -20.93 2.11
CA PRO A 185 -22.61 -21.63 1.90
C PRO A 185 -23.69 -21.08 2.84
N SER A 186 -24.92 -20.97 2.33
CA SER A 186 -26.07 -20.59 3.11
C SER A 186 -26.70 -21.81 3.80
N ARG A 187 -26.83 -21.79 5.14
CA ARG A 187 -27.51 -22.83 5.87
C ARG A 187 -29.05 -22.78 5.68
N VAL A 188 -29.57 -21.58 5.42
CA VAL A 188 -31.03 -21.37 5.31
C VAL A 188 -31.53 -21.66 3.90
N CYS A 189 -30.73 -21.30 2.90
CA CYS A 189 -31.02 -21.52 1.49
C CYS A 189 -30.08 -22.62 0.98
N GLY A 190 -30.47 -23.88 1.08
CA GLY A 190 -29.64 -25.01 0.69
C GLY A 190 -29.23 -24.96 -0.77
N GLY A 191 -27.93 -25.12 -1.04
CA GLY A 191 -27.35 -25.02 -2.39
C GLY A 191 -27.05 -23.59 -2.87
N GLU A 192 -27.38 -22.55 -2.09
CA GLU A 192 -27.05 -21.17 -2.41
C GLU A 192 -25.86 -20.67 -1.58
N TRP A 193 -25.17 -19.67 -2.10
CA TRP A 193 -23.92 -19.16 -1.52
C TRP A 193 -23.96 -17.64 -1.39
N PHE A 194 -23.44 -17.13 -0.28
CA PHE A 194 -23.02 -15.74 -0.17
C PHE A 194 -21.59 -15.59 -0.66
N ALA A 195 -21.24 -14.38 -1.09
CA ALA A 195 -19.88 -13.95 -1.32
C ALA A 195 -19.51 -12.81 -0.38
N LEU A 196 -18.22 -12.70 -0.01
CA LEU A 196 -17.70 -11.52 0.67
C LEU A 196 -17.35 -10.44 -0.37
N PRO A 197 -17.67 -9.15 -0.13
CA PRO A 197 -17.53 -8.10 -1.12
C PRO A 197 -16.07 -7.78 -1.41
N GLN A 198 -15.73 -7.64 -2.68
CA GLN A 198 -14.42 -7.14 -3.10
C GLN A 198 -14.30 -5.62 -2.88
N SER A 199 -15.43 -4.92 -2.98
CA SER A 199 -15.63 -3.50 -2.70
C SER A 199 -17.12 -3.21 -2.54
N PRO A 200 -17.53 -2.03 -2.00
CA PRO A 200 -18.93 -1.60 -1.97
C PRO A 200 -19.47 -1.10 -3.33
N GLN A 201 -18.79 -1.34 -4.44
CA GLN A 201 -19.03 -0.66 -5.73
C GLN A 201 -20.49 -0.62 -6.17
N LEU A 202 -21.18 -1.74 -6.17
CA LEU A 202 -22.58 -1.78 -6.63
C LEU A 202 -23.52 -1.07 -5.67
N PHE A 203 -23.32 -1.25 -4.37
CA PHE A 203 -24.18 -0.64 -3.36
C PHE A 203 -24.02 0.88 -3.28
N LYS A 204 -22.82 1.42 -3.44
CA LYS A 204 -22.62 2.87 -3.42
C LYS A 204 -23.28 3.54 -4.63
N GLN A 205 -23.29 2.91 -5.81
CA GLN A 205 -24.05 3.39 -6.97
C GLN A 205 -25.56 3.36 -6.70
N LEU A 206 -26.07 2.30 -6.07
CA LEU A 206 -27.49 2.24 -5.64
C LEU A 206 -27.84 3.32 -4.61
N LEU A 207 -26.91 3.69 -3.72
CA LEU A 207 -27.10 4.79 -2.78
C LEU A 207 -27.20 6.15 -3.51
N MET A 208 -26.46 6.35 -4.61
CA MET A 208 -26.62 7.53 -5.46
C MET A 208 -27.99 7.58 -6.12
N VAL A 209 -28.45 6.47 -6.69
CA VAL A 209 -29.84 6.33 -7.21
C VAL A 209 -30.86 6.55 -6.10
N GLY A 210 -30.58 6.08 -4.89
CA GLY A 210 -31.39 6.29 -3.69
C GLY A 210 -31.39 7.71 -3.13
N GLY A 211 -30.64 8.65 -3.73
CA GLY A 211 -30.64 10.07 -3.35
C GLY A 211 -29.78 10.44 -2.15
N ILE A 212 -28.80 9.60 -1.79
CA ILE A 212 -27.84 9.92 -0.70
C ILE A 212 -26.88 11.05 -1.12
N GLU A 213 -26.61 11.19 -2.40
CA GLU A 213 -25.76 12.20 -3.07
C GLU A 213 -24.28 12.22 -2.65
N ARG A 214 -23.95 12.06 -1.36
CA ARG A 214 -22.59 12.05 -0.82
C ARG A 214 -22.44 10.94 0.20
N TYR A 215 -21.82 9.86 -0.21
CA TYR A 215 -21.59 8.65 0.58
C TYR A 215 -20.13 8.45 0.86
N TYR A 216 -19.80 7.96 2.05
CA TYR A 216 -18.52 7.31 2.33
C TYR A 216 -18.69 6.11 3.27
N GLN A 217 -17.69 5.24 3.27
CA GLN A 217 -17.60 4.11 4.22
C GLN A 217 -16.14 3.73 4.45
N VAL A 218 -15.79 3.43 5.70
CA VAL A 218 -14.56 2.71 6.03
C VAL A 218 -14.85 1.22 5.90
N ALA A 219 -14.76 0.69 4.68
CA ALA A 219 -15.24 -0.63 4.31
C ALA A 219 -14.19 -1.74 4.50
N ARG A 220 -14.62 -2.92 4.98
CA ARG A 220 -13.81 -4.15 4.88
C ARG A 220 -14.06 -4.79 3.53
N CYS A 221 -12.97 -5.06 2.81
CA CYS A 221 -12.96 -5.67 1.49
C CYS A 221 -12.20 -6.98 1.52
N PHE A 222 -12.57 -7.91 0.64
CA PHE A 222 -12.05 -9.27 0.62
C PHE A 222 -11.72 -9.67 -0.82
N ARG A 223 -10.50 -10.16 -1.07
CA ARG A 223 -10.08 -10.62 -2.40
C ARG A 223 -9.22 -11.86 -2.26
N ASP A 224 -9.59 -12.92 -2.97
CA ASP A 224 -8.80 -14.15 -3.05
C ASP A 224 -7.79 -14.04 -4.20
N GLU A 225 -6.68 -13.37 -3.89
CA GLU A 225 -5.58 -13.07 -4.80
C GLU A 225 -4.24 -13.54 -4.25
N ASP A 226 -3.22 -13.59 -5.10
CA ASP A 226 -1.85 -13.81 -4.68
C ASP A 226 -1.36 -12.66 -3.80
N LEU A 227 -0.88 -13.01 -2.61
CA LEU A 227 -0.47 -12.02 -1.62
C LEU A 227 0.96 -11.52 -1.85
N ARG A 228 1.14 -10.21 -1.64
CA ARG A 228 2.41 -9.49 -1.72
C ARG A 228 2.63 -8.66 -0.45
N ALA A 229 3.71 -7.89 -0.41
CA ALA A 229 3.99 -6.99 0.71
C ALA A 229 2.88 -5.93 0.93
N ASP A 230 2.21 -5.51 -0.15
CA ASP A 230 1.16 -4.50 -0.21
C ASP A 230 -0.25 -5.08 -0.46
N ARG A 231 -0.44 -6.40 -0.33
CA ARG A 231 -1.74 -7.08 -0.51
C ARG A 231 -2.05 -8.02 0.65
N GLN A 232 -3.32 -8.01 1.07
CA GLN A 232 -3.89 -8.89 2.07
C GLN A 232 -5.25 -9.42 1.56
N PRO A 233 -5.66 -10.65 1.95
CA PRO A 233 -6.95 -11.22 1.52
C PRO A 233 -8.14 -10.45 2.09
N GLU A 234 -7.93 -9.76 3.18
CA GLU A 234 -8.87 -8.83 3.79
C GLU A 234 -8.16 -7.50 4.10
N PHE A 235 -8.72 -6.39 3.67
CA PHE A 235 -8.12 -5.07 3.79
C PHE A 235 -9.20 -4.00 4.00
N THR A 236 -8.78 -2.77 4.23
CA THR A 236 -9.70 -1.66 4.51
C THR A 236 -9.60 -0.61 3.41
N GLN A 237 -10.75 -0.21 2.86
CA GLN A 237 -10.86 0.93 1.97
C GLN A 237 -11.59 2.09 2.66
N LEU A 238 -11.17 3.31 2.39
CA LEU A 238 -12.01 4.49 2.51
C LEU A 238 -12.70 4.67 1.16
N ASP A 239 -13.94 4.24 1.09
CA ASP A 239 -14.76 4.26 -0.12
C ASP A 239 -15.66 5.49 -0.15
N ILE A 240 -15.71 6.18 -1.28
CA ILE A 240 -16.39 7.47 -1.43
C ILE A 240 -17.14 7.48 -2.76
N GLU A 241 -18.40 7.98 -2.75
CA GLU A 241 -19.19 8.18 -3.97
C GLU A 241 -20.03 9.45 -3.84
N MET A 242 -20.20 10.17 -4.94
CA MET A 242 -20.93 11.44 -4.97
C MET A 242 -21.64 11.67 -6.29
N SER A 243 -22.79 12.34 -6.23
CA SER A 243 -23.63 12.70 -7.39
C SER A 243 -23.42 14.15 -7.79
N PHE A 244 -23.75 14.47 -9.07
CA PHE A 244 -23.76 15.82 -9.61
C PHE A 244 -22.43 16.57 -9.57
N MET A 245 -21.33 15.84 -9.66
CA MET A 245 -19.98 16.41 -9.75
C MET A 245 -19.28 15.90 -11.01
N ASP A 246 -18.51 16.75 -11.65
CA ASP A 246 -17.60 16.37 -12.72
C ASP A 246 -16.29 15.81 -12.17
N GLN A 247 -15.45 15.31 -13.07
CA GLN A 247 -14.16 14.67 -12.69
C GLN A 247 -13.26 15.63 -11.90
N GLU A 248 -13.07 16.87 -12.34
CA GLU A 248 -12.18 17.82 -11.67
C GLU A 248 -12.68 18.17 -10.26
N GLN A 249 -13.99 18.36 -10.08
CA GLN A 249 -14.58 18.60 -8.78
C GLN A 249 -14.35 17.43 -7.81
N ILE A 250 -14.41 16.19 -8.31
CA ILE A 250 -14.11 14.99 -7.53
C ILE A 250 -12.62 14.95 -7.16
N LEU A 251 -11.72 15.24 -8.10
CA LEU A 251 -10.28 15.28 -7.83
C LEU A 251 -9.94 16.36 -6.79
N GLU A 252 -10.45 17.59 -6.93
CA GLU A 252 -10.22 18.71 -6.00
C GLU A 252 -10.71 18.42 -4.58
N LEU A 253 -11.88 17.78 -4.43
CA LEU A 253 -12.41 17.37 -3.13
C LEU A 253 -11.47 16.36 -2.47
N ASN A 254 -11.01 15.37 -3.22
CA ASN A 254 -10.13 14.34 -2.70
C ASN A 254 -8.70 14.83 -2.44
N GLU A 255 -8.19 15.80 -3.20
CA GLU A 255 -6.96 16.52 -2.84
C GLU A 255 -7.11 17.22 -1.48
N SER A 256 -8.26 17.87 -1.25
CA SER A 256 -8.56 18.53 0.02
C SER A 256 -8.60 17.54 1.19
N LEU A 257 -9.18 16.36 0.97
CA LEU A 257 -9.21 15.26 1.95
C LEU A 257 -7.79 14.78 2.28
N ILE A 258 -6.97 14.52 1.27
CA ILE A 258 -5.58 14.08 1.46
C ILE A 258 -4.76 15.15 2.20
N CYS A 259 -4.89 16.41 1.82
CA CYS A 259 -4.23 17.52 2.52
C CYS A 259 -4.65 17.60 3.98
N ALA A 260 -5.95 17.43 4.28
CA ALA A 260 -6.45 17.41 5.65
C ALA A 260 -5.88 16.26 6.48
N ILE A 261 -5.78 15.06 5.89
CA ILE A 261 -5.17 13.89 6.54
C ILE A 261 -3.69 14.16 6.82
N TRP A 262 -2.87 14.55 5.83
CA TRP A 262 -1.43 14.80 6.01
C TRP A 262 -1.17 15.91 7.04
N LYS A 263 -1.97 16.96 7.02
CA LYS A 263 -1.89 18.04 8.03
C LYS A 263 -2.20 17.53 9.44
N ALA A 264 -3.26 16.72 9.59
CA ALA A 264 -3.68 16.21 10.89
C ALA A 264 -2.70 15.21 11.51
N VAL A 265 -2.08 14.33 10.70
CA VAL A 265 -1.27 13.20 11.22
C VAL A 265 0.24 13.45 11.15
N LYS A 266 0.70 14.28 10.22
CA LYS A 266 2.12 14.61 10.02
C LYS A 266 2.45 16.08 10.27
N GLY A 267 1.46 16.97 10.34
CA GLY A 267 1.67 18.41 10.39
C GLY A 267 2.19 19.01 9.09
N ILE A 268 2.08 18.28 7.96
CA ILE A 268 2.62 18.69 6.66
C ILE A 268 1.50 19.33 5.84
N GLU A 269 1.79 20.50 5.26
CA GLU A 269 0.94 21.15 4.26
C GLU A 269 1.40 20.73 2.86
N LEU A 270 0.54 20.04 2.13
CA LEU A 270 0.81 19.59 0.77
C LEU A 270 0.48 20.71 -0.23
N PRO A 271 1.31 20.92 -1.27
CA PRO A 271 1.00 21.88 -2.34
C PRO A 271 -0.19 21.38 -3.17
N ARG A 272 -1.04 22.32 -3.63
CA ARG A 272 -2.18 22.04 -4.51
C ARG A 272 -2.21 23.04 -5.67
N PRO A 273 -2.79 22.67 -6.83
CA PRO A 273 -3.37 21.36 -7.19
C PRO A 273 -2.29 20.29 -7.36
N PHE A 274 -2.63 19.01 -7.19
CA PHE A 274 -1.72 17.91 -7.53
C PHE A 274 -1.56 17.86 -9.07
N PRO A 275 -0.37 17.54 -9.60
CA PRO A 275 -0.16 17.38 -11.03
C PRO A 275 -1.12 16.35 -11.66
N ARG A 276 -1.51 16.56 -12.92
CA ARG A 276 -2.24 15.60 -13.75
C ARG A 276 -1.29 15.07 -14.80
N MET A 277 -1.35 13.77 -15.04
CA MET A 277 -0.61 13.06 -16.08
C MET A 277 -1.56 12.08 -16.75
N THR A 278 -1.60 12.04 -18.07
CA THR A 278 -2.39 11.01 -18.75
C THR A 278 -1.74 9.64 -18.59
N TRP A 279 -2.56 8.58 -18.63
CA TRP A 279 -2.05 7.20 -18.62
C TRP A 279 -0.99 6.99 -19.72
N HIS A 280 -1.24 7.54 -20.91
CA HIS A 280 -0.30 7.44 -22.03
C HIS A 280 1.05 8.08 -21.71
N GLU A 281 1.06 9.28 -21.14
CA GLU A 281 2.30 9.96 -20.70
C GLU A 281 3.01 9.16 -19.61
N ALA A 282 2.29 8.62 -18.64
CA ALA A 282 2.86 7.80 -17.59
C ALA A 282 3.55 6.56 -18.16
N MET A 283 2.89 5.85 -19.07
CA MET A 283 3.46 4.66 -19.73
C MET A 283 4.64 5.00 -20.66
N GLU A 284 4.59 6.16 -21.34
CA GLU A 284 5.69 6.56 -22.24
C GLU A 284 6.92 7.02 -21.45
N ARG A 285 6.76 7.86 -20.42
CA ARG A 285 7.84 8.47 -19.66
C ARG A 285 8.37 7.60 -18.51
N TYR A 286 7.54 6.74 -17.94
CA TYR A 286 7.91 5.97 -16.75
C TYR A 286 7.74 4.45 -16.92
N GLY A 287 7.01 4.01 -17.94
CA GLY A 287 6.76 2.60 -18.20
C GLY A 287 5.77 1.96 -17.23
N THR A 288 5.05 2.78 -16.47
CA THR A 288 4.08 2.36 -15.45
C THR A 288 3.00 3.41 -15.28
N ASP A 289 1.80 3.01 -14.90
CA ASP A 289 0.65 3.87 -14.55
C ASP A 289 0.75 4.48 -13.13
N ARG A 290 1.75 4.10 -12.37
CA ARG A 290 2.03 4.61 -11.01
C ARG A 290 3.47 5.09 -10.86
N PRO A 291 3.85 6.18 -11.53
CA PRO A 291 5.22 6.64 -11.56
C PRO A 291 5.70 7.21 -10.22
N ASP A 292 6.94 6.89 -9.85
CA ASP A 292 7.64 7.62 -8.80
C ASP A 292 8.37 8.82 -9.43
N THR A 293 7.94 10.02 -9.12
CA THR A 293 8.46 11.26 -9.68
C THR A 293 9.48 11.97 -8.79
N ARG A 294 9.93 11.33 -7.70
CA ARG A 294 10.93 11.92 -6.77
C ARG A 294 12.32 12.03 -7.37
N TYR A 295 12.59 11.30 -8.43
CA TYR A 295 13.87 11.27 -9.12
C TYR A 295 13.66 11.21 -10.63
N GLY A 296 14.63 11.62 -11.39
CA GLY A 296 14.60 11.58 -12.85
C GLY A 296 14.69 10.15 -13.42
N MET A 297 15.54 9.94 -14.42
CA MET A 297 15.69 8.67 -15.15
C MET A 297 14.42 8.27 -15.89
N GLU A 298 13.72 9.24 -16.50
CA GLU A 298 12.56 8.95 -17.36
C GLU A 298 12.96 8.07 -18.54
N LEU A 299 12.04 7.24 -19.00
CA LEU A 299 12.23 6.41 -20.18
C LEU A 299 12.26 7.30 -21.43
N THR A 300 13.26 7.11 -22.26
CA THR A 300 13.39 7.78 -23.56
C THR A 300 13.23 6.76 -24.66
N ASN A 301 12.23 6.96 -25.54
CA ASN A 301 12.05 6.13 -26.72
C ASN A 301 13.09 6.50 -27.80
N VAL A 302 13.87 5.51 -28.22
CA VAL A 302 14.94 5.66 -29.21
C VAL A 302 14.79 4.73 -30.40
N SER A 303 13.60 4.14 -30.55
CA SER A 303 13.30 3.15 -31.60
C SER A 303 13.60 3.67 -33.00
N ASP A 304 13.26 4.92 -33.30
CA ASP A 304 13.51 5.57 -34.60
C ASP A 304 15.01 5.76 -34.90
N ILE A 305 15.84 5.99 -33.89
CA ILE A 305 17.28 6.11 -34.01
C ILE A 305 17.94 4.78 -34.40
N VAL A 306 17.46 3.69 -33.78
CA VAL A 306 18.12 2.38 -33.83
C VAL A 306 17.44 1.36 -34.77
N LYS A 307 16.33 1.71 -35.43
CA LYS A 307 15.53 0.79 -36.28
C LYS A 307 16.33 0.14 -37.41
N ASP A 308 17.29 0.87 -38.00
CA ASP A 308 18.12 0.41 -39.12
C ASP A 308 19.53 0.03 -38.69
N MET A 309 19.81 -0.03 -37.40
CA MET A 309 21.09 -0.39 -36.83
C MET A 309 21.44 -1.85 -37.07
N GLY A 310 22.74 -2.16 -37.32
CA GLY A 310 23.20 -3.54 -37.49
C GLY A 310 23.11 -4.43 -36.26
N PHE A 311 22.88 -3.86 -35.07
CA PHE A 311 22.64 -4.62 -33.85
C PHE A 311 21.22 -5.20 -33.84
N LYS A 312 21.13 -6.50 -34.15
CA LYS A 312 19.86 -7.21 -34.42
C LYS A 312 18.87 -7.18 -33.26
N VAL A 313 19.32 -7.06 -32.01
CA VAL A 313 18.41 -7.00 -30.86
C VAL A 313 17.55 -5.72 -30.93
N PHE A 314 18.15 -4.59 -31.28
CA PHE A 314 17.42 -3.33 -31.39
C PHE A 314 16.58 -3.25 -32.66
N SER A 315 17.21 -3.45 -33.82
CA SER A 315 16.48 -3.39 -35.10
C SER A 315 15.42 -4.50 -35.22
N GLY A 316 15.64 -5.66 -34.62
CA GLY A 316 14.68 -6.75 -34.57
C GLY A 316 13.45 -6.42 -33.72
N ALA A 317 13.65 -5.83 -32.54
CA ALA A 317 12.57 -5.38 -31.66
C ALA A 317 11.64 -4.39 -32.38
N VAL A 318 12.21 -3.36 -33.04
CA VAL A 318 11.43 -2.38 -33.78
C VAL A 318 10.70 -3.01 -34.98
N LYS A 319 11.36 -3.90 -35.74
CA LYS A 319 10.75 -4.59 -36.89
C LYS A 319 9.61 -5.53 -36.50
N SER A 320 9.61 -6.06 -35.30
CA SER A 320 8.52 -6.89 -34.79
C SER A 320 7.35 -6.07 -34.18
N GLY A 321 7.38 -4.74 -34.31
CA GLY A 321 6.35 -3.86 -33.76
C GLY A 321 6.54 -3.48 -32.29
N GLY A 322 7.66 -3.86 -31.69
CA GLY A 322 8.03 -3.46 -30.33
C GLY A 322 8.82 -2.15 -30.28
N ALA A 323 9.46 -1.88 -29.15
CA ALA A 323 10.18 -0.65 -28.90
C ALA A 323 11.60 -0.88 -28.37
N VAL A 324 12.45 0.14 -28.57
CA VAL A 324 13.72 0.29 -27.85
C VAL A 324 13.63 1.58 -27.04
N LYS A 325 13.64 1.45 -25.75
CA LYS A 325 13.66 2.57 -24.78
C LYS A 325 14.92 2.51 -23.93
N CYS A 326 15.28 3.63 -23.34
CA CYS A 326 16.40 3.66 -22.39
C CYS A 326 16.12 4.61 -21.23
N ILE A 327 16.85 4.39 -20.12
CA ILE A 327 16.97 5.32 -19.00
C ILE A 327 18.40 5.86 -18.93
N ALA A 328 18.54 7.13 -18.58
CA ALA A 328 19.82 7.77 -18.32
C ALA A 328 20.06 7.79 -16.79
N VAL A 329 21.11 7.11 -16.33
CA VAL A 329 21.49 6.99 -14.92
C VAL A 329 22.65 7.94 -14.64
N PRO A 330 22.43 9.10 -13.99
CA PRO A 330 23.49 10.05 -13.68
C PRO A 330 24.53 9.43 -12.73
N GLY A 331 25.83 9.61 -13.03
CA GLY A 331 26.90 9.01 -12.22
C GLY A 331 26.98 7.47 -12.28
N GLY A 332 26.14 6.85 -13.13
CA GLY A 332 26.05 5.39 -13.23
C GLY A 332 27.32 4.71 -13.76
N ASN A 333 28.22 5.48 -14.42
CA ASN A 333 29.51 4.94 -14.88
C ASN A 333 30.37 4.40 -13.74
N ASP A 334 30.37 5.09 -12.61
CA ASP A 334 31.18 4.73 -11.44
C ASP A 334 30.40 3.85 -10.46
N ALA A 335 29.10 4.12 -10.32
CA ALA A 335 28.25 3.46 -9.33
C ALA A 335 27.77 2.05 -9.74
N VAL A 336 27.63 1.79 -11.05
CA VAL A 336 27.10 0.53 -11.58
C VAL A 336 28.15 -0.17 -12.45
N SER A 337 28.80 -1.18 -11.91
CA SER A 337 29.80 -1.96 -12.66
C SER A 337 29.19 -2.84 -13.76
N ASN A 338 30.01 -3.25 -14.75
CA ASN A 338 29.54 -4.14 -15.81
C ASN A 338 29.07 -5.51 -15.31
N VAL A 339 29.57 -5.97 -14.17
CA VAL A 339 29.16 -7.24 -13.55
C VAL A 339 27.70 -7.15 -13.11
N ARG A 340 27.25 -6.01 -12.60
CA ARG A 340 25.87 -5.78 -12.16
C ARG A 340 24.84 -5.81 -13.29
N ILE A 341 25.26 -5.43 -14.52
CA ILE A 341 24.38 -5.33 -15.71
C ILE A 341 24.35 -6.65 -16.51
N LYS A 342 25.35 -7.52 -16.37
CA LYS A 342 25.46 -8.79 -17.08
C LYS A 342 24.64 -9.90 -16.41
N PRO A 343 24.35 -11.01 -17.12
CA PRO A 343 23.69 -12.17 -16.52
C PRO A 343 24.33 -12.61 -15.20
N GLY A 344 23.50 -12.76 -14.15
CA GLY A 344 23.92 -13.02 -12.78
C GLY A 344 24.15 -11.78 -11.92
N GLY A 345 24.14 -10.58 -12.48
CA GLY A 345 24.18 -9.32 -11.74
C GLY A 345 22.80 -8.93 -11.20
N ASP A 346 22.80 -8.09 -10.21
CA ASP A 346 21.60 -7.61 -9.52
C ASP A 346 20.71 -6.73 -10.41
N VAL A 347 21.29 -5.77 -11.14
CA VAL A 347 20.54 -4.89 -12.09
C VAL A 347 19.94 -5.72 -13.24
N PHE A 348 20.70 -6.68 -13.77
CA PHE A 348 20.18 -7.62 -14.77
C PHE A 348 19.02 -8.46 -14.22
N SER A 349 19.15 -8.96 -12.99
CA SER A 349 18.12 -9.77 -12.34
C SER A 349 16.82 -9.00 -12.16
N GLU A 350 16.88 -7.69 -11.85
CA GLU A 350 15.69 -6.86 -11.76
C GLU A 350 14.96 -6.72 -13.10
N ALA A 351 15.69 -6.52 -14.20
CA ALA A 351 15.08 -6.52 -15.53
C ALA A 351 14.48 -7.89 -15.91
N GLN A 352 15.18 -8.98 -15.59
CA GLN A 352 14.71 -10.34 -15.86
C GLN A 352 13.43 -10.70 -15.09
N LYS A 353 13.27 -10.24 -13.84
CA LYS A 353 12.03 -10.39 -13.07
C LYS A 353 10.81 -9.74 -13.73
N ALA A 354 11.05 -8.77 -14.61
CA ALA A 354 10.01 -8.12 -15.42
C ALA A 354 9.82 -8.75 -16.80
N GLY A 355 10.50 -9.85 -17.10
CA GLY A 355 10.37 -10.60 -18.35
C GLY A 355 11.38 -10.19 -19.45
N ALA A 356 12.31 -9.26 -19.17
CA ALA A 356 13.31 -8.88 -20.16
C ALA A 356 14.33 -9.99 -20.39
N GLY A 357 14.68 -10.24 -21.65
CA GLY A 357 15.74 -11.19 -22.03
C GLY A 357 17.16 -10.69 -21.74
N GLY A 358 17.32 -9.38 -21.48
CA GLY A 358 18.61 -8.77 -21.21
C GLY A 358 18.55 -7.25 -21.10
N LEU A 359 19.68 -6.66 -20.69
CA LEU A 359 19.91 -5.22 -20.70
C LEU A 359 21.13 -4.90 -21.57
N ALA A 360 20.95 -3.98 -22.53
CA ALA A 360 22.08 -3.37 -23.21
C ALA A 360 22.47 -2.07 -22.50
N PHE A 361 23.70 -1.61 -22.68
CA PHE A 361 24.18 -0.41 -22.02
C PHE A 361 25.14 0.41 -22.90
N ILE A 362 25.18 1.70 -22.65
CA ILE A 362 26.20 2.63 -23.18
C ILE A 362 26.68 3.49 -22.00
N ARG A 363 28.00 3.58 -21.82
CA ARG A 363 28.64 4.50 -20.89
C ARG A 363 29.12 5.73 -21.65
N VAL A 364 28.71 6.90 -21.19
CA VAL A 364 29.14 8.16 -21.77
C VAL A 364 30.42 8.62 -21.08
N ARG A 365 31.51 8.74 -21.84
CA ARG A 365 32.82 9.16 -21.37
C ARG A 365 33.08 10.63 -21.71
N ASP A 366 34.20 11.16 -21.24
CA ASP A 366 34.63 12.53 -21.53
C ASP A 366 34.66 12.81 -23.05
N GLY A 367 34.28 14.02 -23.45
CA GLY A 367 34.21 14.42 -24.86
C GLY A 367 33.04 13.75 -25.63
N GLY A 368 32.11 13.09 -24.97
CA GLY A 368 31.00 12.38 -25.62
C GLY A 368 31.40 11.03 -26.24
N GLU A 369 32.59 10.52 -25.88
CA GLU A 369 32.97 9.15 -26.26
C GLU A 369 32.08 8.13 -25.57
N ILE A 370 31.85 6.98 -26.24
CA ILE A 370 31.03 5.92 -25.72
C ILE A 370 31.81 4.63 -25.47
N ASP A 371 31.50 3.97 -24.35
CA ASP A 371 32.00 2.65 -24.00
C ASP A 371 30.82 1.70 -23.88
N THR A 372 30.80 0.65 -24.71
CA THR A 372 29.73 -0.33 -24.81
C THR A 372 30.25 -1.62 -25.45
N ILE A 373 29.37 -2.61 -25.64
CA ILE A 373 29.73 -3.84 -26.37
C ILE A 373 30.02 -3.54 -27.85
N GLY A 374 30.95 -4.29 -28.46
CA GLY A 374 31.35 -4.11 -29.87
C GLY A 374 30.17 -4.14 -30.83
N ALA A 375 29.19 -5.03 -30.61
CA ALA A 375 27.99 -5.13 -31.44
C ALA A 375 27.15 -3.83 -31.49
N ILE A 376 27.19 -2.99 -30.49
CA ILE A 376 26.57 -1.66 -30.49
C ILE A 376 27.52 -0.64 -31.05
N LYS A 377 28.78 -0.62 -30.58
CA LYS A 377 29.79 0.37 -30.96
C LYS A 377 30.06 0.39 -32.45
N ASP A 378 30.20 -0.80 -33.08
CA ASP A 378 30.54 -0.94 -34.48
C ASP A 378 29.36 -0.68 -35.43
N ASN A 379 28.14 -0.59 -34.91
CA ASN A 379 26.90 -0.41 -35.67
C ASN A 379 26.14 0.89 -35.37
N LEU A 380 26.69 1.79 -34.55
CA LEU A 380 26.12 3.08 -34.22
C LEU A 380 26.87 4.19 -34.98
N SER A 381 26.19 4.89 -35.89
CA SER A 381 26.83 6.02 -36.63
C SER A 381 27.04 7.23 -35.71
N ASP A 382 27.92 8.15 -36.13
CA ASP A 382 28.16 9.37 -35.34
C ASP A 382 26.91 10.24 -35.22
N GLU A 383 26.07 10.29 -36.26
CA GLU A 383 24.79 11.00 -36.24
C GLU A 383 23.81 10.36 -35.25
N GLN A 384 23.69 9.02 -35.27
CA GLN A 384 22.85 8.28 -34.31
C GLN A 384 23.34 8.46 -32.87
N LYS A 385 24.66 8.45 -32.66
CA LYS A 385 25.27 8.70 -31.35
C LYS A 385 24.93 10.09 -30.84
N GLN A 386 25.10 11.12 -31.68
CA GLN A 386 24.79 12.51 -31.31
C GLN A 386 23.32 12.69 -30.97
N GLU A 387 22.42 12.16 -31.82
CA GLU A 387 20.98 12.21 -31.57
C GLU A 387 20.59 11.47 -30.28
N LEU A 388 21.17 10.30 -30.05
CA LEU A 388 20.94 9.53 -28.83
C LEU A 388 21.35 10.31 -27.58
N LEU A 389 22.57 10.87 -27.56
CA LEU A 389 23.05 11.64 -26.40
C LEU A 389 22.23 12.91 -26.18
N SER A 390 21.87 13.61 -27.26
CA SER A 390 21.02 14.80 -27.20
C SER A 390 19.63 14.50 -26.65
N ARG A 391 18.97 13.45 -27.17
CA ARG A 391 17.61 13.08 -26.79
C ARG A 391 17.52 12.57 -25.34
N THR A 392 18.54 11.86 -24.88
CA THR A 392 18.60 11.35 -23.51
C THR A 392 19.14 12.35 -22.49
N GLY A 393 19.68 13.48 -22.96
CA GLY A 393 20.40 14.45 -22.10
C GLY A 393 21.60 13.84 -21.39
N ALA A 394 22.20 12.79 -21.97
CA ALA A 394 23.29 12.06 -21.33
C ALA A 394 24.61 12.83 -21.39
N GLU A 395 25.14 13.18 -20.24
CA GLU A 395 26.43 13.86 -20.04
C GLU A 395 27.55 12.85 -19.69
N PRO A 396 28.82 13.26 -19.76
CA PRO A 396 29.91 12.42 -19.26
C PRO A 396 29.67 11.93 -17.85
N GLY A 397 29.90 10.63 -17.61
CA GLY A 397 29.54 9.96 -16.34
C GLY A 397 28.19 9.26 -16.33
N THR A 398 27.34 9.52 -17.33
CA THR A 398 26.01 8.86 -17.43
C THR A 398 26.15 7.44 -17.97
N LEU A 399 25.35 6.53 -17.39
CA LEU A 399 25.11 5.18 -17.90
C LEU A 399 23.72 5.13 -18.52
N LEU A 400 23.64 4.83 -19.83
CA LEU A 400 22.39 4.52 -20.51
C LEU A 400 22.11 3.01 -20.39
N LEU A 401 20.92 2.63 -19.94
CA LEU A 401 20.45 1.25 -19.89
C LEU A 401 19.24 1.09 -20.81
N PHE A 402 19.26 0.06 -21.67
CA PHE A 402 18.28 -0.13 -22.72
C PHE A 402 17.43 -1.38 -22.47
N GLY A 403 16.12 -1.22 -22.61
CA GLY A 403 15.16 -2.29 -22.79
C GLY A 403 14.72 -2.37 -24.25
N ALA A 404 14.70 -3.55 -24.83
CA ALA A 404 14.34 -3.79 -26.22
C ALA A 404 13.45 -5.03 -26.35
N GLY A 405 12.37 -4.93 -27.11
CA GLY A 405 11.42 -6.03 -27.32
C GLY A 405 9.98 -5.52 -27.37
N ASP A 406 9.05 -6.35 -26.94
CA ASP A 406 7.67 -5.91 -26.72
C ASP A 406 7.63 -4.67 -25.82
N THR A 407 6.80 -3.69 -26.18
CA THR A 407 6.75 -2.39 -25.50
C THR A 407 6.38 -2.49 -24.03
N ALA A 408 5.42 -3.36 -23.69
CA ALA A 408 4.99 -3.53 -22.30
C ALA A 408 6.09 -4.17 -21.45
N THR A 409 6.81 -5.16 -22.00
CA THR A 409 7.96 -5.81 -21.35
C THR A 409 9.12 -4.83 -21.16
N ALA A 410 9.46 -4.04 -22.20
CA ALA A 410 10.52 -3.04 -22.12
C ALA A 410 10.19 -1.97 -21.05
N ASN A 411 8.97 -1.49 -21.01
CA ASN A 411 8.46 -0.55 -20.01
C ASN A 411 8.60 -1.11 -18.59
N LYS A 412 8.04 -2.28 -18.32
CA LYS A 412 8.09 -2.93 -16.99
C LYS A 412 9.53 -3.17 -16.52
N ALA A 413 10.42 -3.59 -17.44
CA ALA A 413 11.81 -3.86 -17.11
C ALA A 413 12.56 -2.57 -16.75
N LEU A 414 12.41 -1.51 -17.54
CA LEU A 414 13.09 -0.25 -17.29
C LEU A 414 12.53 0.46 -16.05
N ASP A 415 11.22 0.44 -15.82
CA ASP A 415 10.64 0.97 -14.58
C ASP A 415 11.20 0.26 -13.34
N ARG A 416 11.26 -1.07 -13.36
CA ARG A 416 11.81 -1.85 -12.26
C ARG A 416 13.29 -1.55 -12.00
N VAL A 417 14.10 -1.47 -13.06
CA VAL A 417 15.52 -1.12 -12.97
C VAL A 417 15.69 0.31 -12.47
N ARG A 418 14.86 1.24 -12.95
CA ARG A 418 14.82 2.64 -12.52
C ARG A 418 14.58 2.78 -11.02
N GLN A 419 13.55 2.11 -10.49
CA GLN A 419 13.22 2.11 -9.07
C GLN A 419 14.33 1.48 -8.22
N TYR A 420 14.88 0.35 -8.67
CA TYR A 420 15.98 -0.33 -8.01
C TYR A 420 17.21 0.57 -7.89
N LEU A 421 17.64 1.16 -9.01
CA LEU A 421 18.81 2.03 -9.02
C LEU A 421 18.61 3.32 -8.23
N ALA A 422 17.41 3.89 -8.21
CA ALA A 422 17.12 5.07 -7.40
C ALA A 422 17.33 4.82 -5.90
N LYS A 423 16.95 3.65 -5.40
CA LYS A 423 17.21 3.22 -4.01
C LYS A 423 18.70 2.96 -3.76
N GLU A 424 19.33 2.17 -4.63
CA GLU A 424 20.76 1.80 -4.52
C GLU A 424 21.70 3.02 -4.57
N LEU A 425 21.37 4.01 -5.37
CA LEU A 425 22.17 5.23 -5.54
C LEU A 425 21.81 6.33 -4.53
N GLY A 426 20.90 6.06 -3.60
CA GLY A 426 20.48 7.02 -2.57
C GLY A 426 19.75 8.24 -3.13
N MET A 427 19.12 8.13 -4.31
CA MET A 427 18.32 9.21 -4.91
C MET A 427 17.00 9.42 -4.17
N VAL A 428 16.55 8.40 -3.46
CA VAL A 428 15.39 8.45 -2.56
C VAL A 428 15.83 8.06 -1.15
N LYS A 429 15.27 8.73 -0.16
CA LYS A 429 15.47 8.35 1.24
C LYS A 429 14.74 7.04 1.55
N ALA A 430 15.22 6.35 2.59
CA ALA A 430 14.48 5.22 3.15
C ALA A 430 13.07 5.64 3.55
N ASP A 431 12.11 4.72 3.47
CA ASP A 431 10.69 5.04 3.68
C ASP A 431 10.41 5.69 5.04
N ARG A 432 11.16 5.31 6.09
CA ARG A 432 11.06 5.93 7.43
C ARG A 432 11.57 7.36 7.51
N ASP A 433 12.52 7.72 6.69
CA ASP A 433 13.16 9.03 6.63
C ASP A 433 12.58 9.88 5.48
N ASN A 434 11.51 9.39 4.83
CA ASN A 434 10.90 10.06 3.70
C ASN A 434 10.28 11.39 4.11
N ASP A 435 10.70 12.46 3.44
CA ASP A 435 10.20 13.82 3.59
C ASP A 435 9.62 14.39 2.28
N GLN A 436 9.59 13.57 1.22
CA GLN A 436 9.09 13.93 -0.10
C GLN A 436 7.77 13.22 -0.38
N TRP A 437 6.73 13.99 -0.66
CA TRP A 437 5.38 13.52 -0.91
C TRP A 437 4.92 13.99 -2.29
N ASN A 438 5.36 13.27 -3.33
CA ASN A 438 5.06 13.62 -4.71
C ASN A 438 3.76 12.96 -5.14
N PHE A 439 2.64 13.65 -4.87
CA PHE A 439 1.34 13.25 -5.36
C PHE A 439 1.16 13.61 -6.82
N LEU A 440 0.48 12.76 -7.56
CA LEU A 440 -0.03 13.06 -8.89
C LEU A 440 -1.28 12.24 -9.19
N TRP A 441 -2.14 12.78 -10.06
CA TRP A 441 -3.23 12.04 -10.66
C TRP A 441 -2.80 11.46 -12.00
N VAL A 442 -3.04 10.17 -12.19
CA VAL A 442 -3.02 9.56 -13.52
C VAL A 442 -4.45 9.48 -14.00
N VAL A 443 -4.69 9.97 -15.22
CA VAL A 443 -6.03 10.13 -15.80
C VAL A 443 -6.08 9.58 -17.22
N ASP A 444 -7.27 9.54 -17.83
CA ASP A 444 -7.46 9.12 -19.23
C ASP A 444 -6.93 7.71 -19.52
N PHE A 445 -7.25 6.77 -18.65
CA PHE A 445 -6.93 5.36 -18.87
C PHE A 445 -7.64 4.79 -20.09
N PRO A 446 -7.08 3.81 -20.81
CA PRO A 446 -7.85 3.00 -21.74
C PRO A 446 -9.03 2.36 -21.01
N MET A 447 -10.19 2.33 -21.66
CA MET A 447 -11.37 1.69 -21.08
C MET A 447 -11.22 0.17 -21.02
N PHE A 448 -10.57 -0.40 -22.04
CA PHE A 448 -10.38 -1.83 -22.18
C PHE A 448 -8.95 -2.19 -22.59
N GLU A 449 -8.55 -3.41 -22.21
CA GLU A 449 -7.38 -4.08 -22.73
C GLU A 449 -7.84 -5.34 -23.47
N PHE A 450 -7.18 -5.66 -24.61
CA PHE A 450 -7.50 -6.89 -25.35
C PHE A 450 -6.69 -8.06 -24.80
N ASN A 451 -7.38 -9.03 -24.23
CA ASN A 451 -6.80 -10.29 -23.78
C ASN A 451 -6.70 -11.26 -24.98
N SER A 452 -5.47 -11.45 -25.51
CA SER A 452 -5.22 -12.33 -26.65
C SER A 452 -5.45 -13.82 -26.35
N ASP A 453 -5.27 -14.23 -25.11
CA ASP A 453 -5.40 -15.64 -24.70
C ASP A 453 -6.88 -16.05 -24.64
N GLU A 454 -7.73 -15.13 -24.20
CA GLU A 454 -9.18 -15.34 -24.12
C GLU A 454 -9.93 -14.76 -25.32
N ASN A 455 -9.23 -14.06 -26.21
CA ASN A 455 -9.77 -13.42 -27.42
C ASN A 455 -10.98 -12.51 -27.12
N ARG A 456 -10.90 -11.69 -26.07
CA ARG A 456 -11.93 -10.75 -25.63
C ARG A 456 -11.33 -9.47 -25.08
N TYR A 457 -12.15 -8.44 -24.99
CA TYR A 457 -11.81 -7.24 -24.22
C TYR A 457 -12.08 -7.46 -22.74
N GLU A 458 -11.21 -6.91 -21.89
CA GLU A 458 -11.37 -6.83 -20.45
C GLU A 458 -11.35 -5.36 -20.04
N ALA A 459 -12.19 -4.97 -19.07
CA ALA A 459 -12.16 -3.63 -18.53
C ALA A 459 -10.89 -3.41 -17.71
N LEU A 460 -10.16 -2.33 -17.97
CA LEU A 460 -8.89 -2.06 -17.27
C LEU A 460 -9.11 -1.77 -15.78
N HIS A 461 -10.17 -1.03 -15.43
CA HIS A 461 -10.59 -0.82 -14.05
C HIS A 461 -11.78 -1.72 -13.69
N HIS A 462 -12.99 -1.33 -14.11
CA HIS A 462 -14.21 -2.12 -13.96
C HIS A 462 -15.25 -1.69 -15.02
N PRO A 463 -16.23 -2.54 -15.35
CA PRO A 463 -17.15 -2.29 -16.46
C PRO A 463 -18.20 -1.19 -16.19
N PHE A 464 -18.17 -0.55 -15.03
CA PHE A 464 -19.08 0.55 -14.66
C PHE A 464 -18.46 1.93 -14.87
N CYS A 465 -17.20 2.03 -15.33
CA CYS A 465 -16.54 3.28 -15.68
C CYS A 465 -17.20 3.94 -16.89
N ALA A 466 -17.45 5.24 -16.82
CA ALA A 466 -17.93 5.99 -17.96
C ALA A 466 -16.82 6.21 -19.01
N PRO A 467 -17.09 5.99 -20.30
CA PRO A 467 -16.16 6.38 -21.36
C PRO A 467 -16.06 7.90 -21.46
N ASN A 468 -14.95 8.39 -22.01
CA ASN A 468 -14.80 9.78 -22.36
C ASN A 468 -15.82 10.13 -23.48
N ALA A 469 -16.60 11.18 -23.27
CA ALA A 469 -17.67 11.57 -24.19
C ALA A 469 -17.14 11.92 -25.59
N GLU A 470 -15.95 12.49 -25.69
CA GLU A 470 -15.32 12.84 -26.97
C GLU A 470 -14.98 11.60 -27.80
N ASP A 471 -14.54 10.50 -27.15
CA ASP A 471 -14.16 9.25 -27.81
C ASP A 471 -15.40 8.43 -28.17
N LEU A 472 -16.44 8.47 -27.34
CA LEU A 472 -17.68 7.72 -27.56
C LEU A 472 -18.51 8.29 -28.72
N GLY A 473 -18.59 9.61 -28.82
CA GLY A 473 -19.47 10.31 -29.74
C GLY A 473 -20.96 10.27 -29.35
N SER A 474 -21.78 11.05 -30.05
CA SER A 474 -23.20 11.20 -29.73
C SER A 474 -24.14 10.17 -30.42
N ASP A 475 -23.61 9.33 -31.32
CA ASP A 475 -24.37 8.35 -32.09
C ASP A 475 -24.34 6.98 -31.43
N ALA A 476 -25.36 6.65 -30.66
CA ALA A 476 -25.47 5.39 -29.95
C ALA A 476 -25.35 4.13 -30.83
N SER A 477 -25.71 4.23 -32.13
CA SER A 477 -25.60 3.11 -33.07
C SER A 477 -24.14 2.71 -33.36
N LYS A 478 -23.19 3.58 -33.05
CA LYS A 478 -21.75 3.37 -33.25
C LYS A 478 -20.99 2.96 -31.99
N TRP A 479 -21.62 2.93 -30.82
CA TRP A 479 -20.93 2.61 -29.57
C TRP A 479 -20.18 1.27 -29.61
N ALA A 480 -20.73 0.25 -30.26
CA ALA A 480 -20.07 -1.03 -30.43
C ALA A 480 -18.70 -0.93 -31.16
N GLU A 481 -18.55 0.07 -32.04
CA GLU A 481 -17.32 0.28 -32.82
C GLU A 481 -16.35 1.22 -32.08
N THR A 482 -16.87 2.23 -31.36
CA THR A 482 -16.04 3.27 -30.71
C THR A 482 -15.55 2.88 -29.32
N LEU A 483 -16.34 2.13 -28.55
CA LEU A 483 -16.00 1.72 -27.18
C LEU A 483 -14.66 1.00 -27.04
N PRO A 484 -14.27 0.05 -27.90
CA PRO A 484 -12.98 -0.65 -27.74
C PRO A 484 -11.75 0.25 -27.74
N GLY A 485 -11.82 1.41 -28.38
CA GLY A 485 -10.73 2.40 -28.43
C GLY A 485 -10.91 3.60 -27.50
N ALA A 486 -12.00 3.65 -26.73
CA ALA A 486 -12.31 4.79 -25.89
C ALA A 486 -11.43 4.84 -24.63
N ARG A 487 -11.16 6.06 -24.16
CA ARG A 487 -10.60 6.31 -22.83
C ARG A 487 -11.73 6.30 -21.79
N ALA A 488 -11.43 5.81 -20.61
CA ALA A 488 -12.31 5.89 -19.45
C ALA A 488 -12.13 7.24 -18.74
N GLN A 489 -13.19 7.78 -18.18
CA GLN A 489 -13.12 8.87 -17.19
C GLN A 489 -12.70 8.30 -15.83
N ALA A 490 -11.57 7.62 -15.83
CA ALA A 490 -10.94 6.99 -14.67
C ALA A 490 -9.71 7.78 -14.22
N TYR A 491 -9.42 7.71 -12.94
CA TYR A 491 -8.33 8.44 -12.31
C TYR A 491 -7.78 7.69 -11.12
N ASP A 492 -6.45 7.65 -11.01
CA ASP A 492 -5.73 7.08 -9.88
C ASP A 492 -4.87 8.14 -9.21
N LEU A 493 -4.96 8.20 -7.87
CA LEU A 493 -4.04 9.01 -7.08
C LEU A 493 -2.79 8.20 -6.78
N VAL A 494 -1.67 8.67 -7.29
CA VAL A 494 -0.36 8.04 -7.10
C VAL A 494 0.47 8.86 -6.11
N LEU A 495 1.15 8.16 -5.22
CA LEU A 495 2.13 8.74 -4.30
C LEU A 495 3.42 7.93 -4.33
N ASN A 496 4.52 8.57 -4.77
CA ASN A 496 5.87 7.97 -4.69
C ASN A 496 5.96 6.57 -5.31
N GLY A 497 5.30 6.34 -6.44
CA GLY A 497 5.34 5.05 -7.15
C GLY A 497 4.30 4.03 -6.69
N LEU A 498 3.38 4.42 -5.80
CA LEU A 498 2.30 3.58 -5.32
C LEU A 498 0.93 4.24 -5.59
N GLU A 499 0.00 3.49 -6.12
CA GLU A 499 -1.40 3.87 -6.20
C GLU A 499 -1.99 3.89 -4.78
N LEU A 500 -2.45 5.05 -4.30
CA LEU A 500 -3.15 5.19 -3.03
C LEU A 500 -4.62 4.86 -3.13
N GLY A 501 -5.22 5.15 -4.25
CA GLY A 501 -6.60 4.90 -4.53
C GLY A 501 -6.96 5.30 -5.93
N GLY A 502 -8.02 4.73 -6.45
CA GLY A 502 -8.51 4.97 -7.80
C GLY A 502 -10.02 5.02 -7.86
N GLY A 503 -10.51 5.58 -8.94
CA GLY A 503 -11.92 5.74 -9.19
C GLY A 503 -12.26 6.19 -10.59
N SER A 504 -13.53 6.49 -10.82
CA SER A 504 -14.02 7.00 -12.11
C SER A 504 -15.35 7.74 -11.97
N LEU A 505 -15.72 8.47 -12.99
CA LEU A 505 -17.14 8.71 -13.25
C LEU A 505 -17.81 7.41 -13.67
N ARG A 506 -19.09 7.25 -13.31
CA ARG A 506 -19.84 6.02 -13.56
C ARG A 506 -20.77 6.17 -14.74
N ILE A 507 -21.03 5.06 -15.41
CA ILE A 507 -22.12 5.00 -16.38
C ILE A 507 -23.43 5.13 -15.61
N HIS A 508 -24.27 6.08 -16.00
CA HIS A 508 -25.60 6.30 -15.44
C HIS A 508 -26.73 6.10 -16.48
N ASP A 509 -26.35 5.77 -17.71
CA ASP A 509 -27.26 5.38 -18.80
C ASP A 509 -27.26 3.86 -18.95
N SER A 510 -28.41 3.22 -18.79
CA SER A 510 -28.53 1.76 -18.82
C SER A 510 -28.25 1.15 -20.20
N ALA A 511 -28.54 1.89 -21.29
CA ALA A 511 -28.27 1.38 -22.64
C ALA A 511 -26.76 1.34 -22.90
N LEU A 512 -26.04 2.38 -22.47
CA LEU A 512 -24.57 2.41 -22.51
C LEU A 512 -23.97 1.31 -21.62
N GLN A 513 -24.52 1.10 -20.42
CA GLN A 513 -24.05 0.06 -19.52
C GLN A 513 -24.18 -1.35 -20.15
N ARG A 514 -25.32 -1.63 -20.78
CA ARG A 514 -25.53 -2.89 -21.51
C ARG A 514 -24.52 -3.06 -22.64
N GLN A 515 -24.25 -2.00 -23.40
CA GLN A 515 -23.26 -2.05 -24.48
C GLN A 515 -21.84 -2.31 -23.96
N VAL A 516 -21.45 -1.70 -22.85
CA VAL A 516 -20.13 -1.93 -22.22
C VAL A 516 -20.00 -3.39 -21.75
N LEU A 517 -21.02 -3.95 -21.09
CA LEU A 517 -21.03 -5.34 -20.65
C LEU A 517 -20.90 -6.32 -21.85
N GLN A 518 -21.58 -6.03 -22.97
CA GLN A 518 -21.40 -6.81 -24.20
C GLN A 518 -19.99 -6.69 -24.77
N THR A 519 -19.37 -5.52 -24.72
CA THR A 519 -18.01 -5.31 -25.22
C THR A 519 -16.98 -6.17 -24.46
N VAL A 520 -17.16 -6.37 -23.15
CA VAL A 520 -16.32 -7.28 -22.35
C VAL A 520 -16.72 -8.75 -22.48
N GLY A 521 -17.62 -9.07 -23.42
CA GLY A 521 -18.00 -10.45 -23.73
C GLY A 521 -19.06 -11.06 -22.80
N LEU A 522 -19.77 -10.23 -22.00
CA LEU A 522 -20.84 -10.72 -21.14
C LEU A 522 -22.20 -10.68 -21.90
N PRO A 523 -22.84 -11.84 -22.15
CA PRO A 523 -24.13 -11.90 -22.82
C PRO A 523 -25.22 -11.18 -22.00
N LEU A 524 -26.22 -10.57 -22.68
CA LEU A 524 -27.27 -9.79 -22.01
C LEU A 524 -28.05 -10.57 -20.95
N GLU A 525 -28.31 -11.86 -21.19
CA GLU A 525 -29.02 -12.73 -20.24
C GLU A 525 -28.20 -12.92 -18.97
N GLU A 526 -26.90 -13.17 -19.12
CA GLU A 526 -25.98 -13.32 -18.02
C GLU A 526 -25.74 -11.99 -17.28
N ALA A 527 -25.63 -10.88 -18.04
CA ALA A 527 -25.55 -9.53 -17.48
C ALA A 527 -26.78 -9.19 -16.65
N GLN A 528 -27.99 -9.56 -17.11
CA GLN A 528 -29.24 -9.36 -16.37
C GLN A 528 -29.28 -10.25 -15.12
N GLU A 529 -28.75 -11.47 -15.18
CA GLU A 529 -28.68 -12.32 -14.00
C GLU A 529 -27.73 -11.77 -12.93
N GLN A 530 -26.56 -11.26 -13.33
CA GLN A 530 -25.52 -10.80 -12.41
C GLN A 530 -25.74 -9.37 -11.93
N PHE A 531 -26.14 -8.45 -12.82
CA PHE A 531 -26.21 -7.00 -12.59
C PHE A 531 -27.59 -6.40 -12.86
N GLY A 532 -28.65 -7.23 -13.04
CA GLY A 532 -30.00 -6.77 -13.36
C GLY A 532 -30.51 -5.71 -12.40
N PHE A 533 -30.28 -5.90 -11.10
CA PHE A 533 -30.70 -4.94 -10.08
C PHE A 533 -30.05 -3.56 -10.23
N LEU A 534 -28.79 -3.48 -10.73
CA LEU A 534 -28.14 -2.21 -11.03
C LEU A 534 -28.71 -1.60 -12.32
N MET A 535 -28.88 -2.40 -13.37
CA MET A 535 -29.45 -1.92 -14.64
C MET A 535 -30.88 -1.41 -14.45
N ASP A 536 -31.71 -2.10 -13.66
CA ASP A 536 -33.05 -1.68 -13.29
C ASP A 536 -33.04 -0.36 -12.50
N ALA A 537 -32.04 -0.19 -11.62
CA ALA A 537 -31.86 1.06 -10.89
C ALA A 537 -31.43 2.21 -11.79
N LEU A 538 -30.58 1.97 -12.79
CA LEU A 538 -30.20 3.00 -13.77
C LEU A 538 -31.41 3.45 -14.61
N ASP A 539 -32.36 2.55 -14.89
CA ASP A 539 -33.58 2.86 -15.68
C ASP A 539 -34.58 3.77 -14.95
N VAL A 540 -34.47 3.96 -13.63
CA VAL A 540 -35.38 4.79 -12.84
C VAL A 540 -34.87 6.20 -12.51
N GLY A 541 -33.88 6.69 -13.26
CA GLY A 541 -33.38 8.05 -13.13
C GLY A 541 -32.14 8.17 -12.24
N ALA A 542 -31.10 7.39 -12.54
CA ALA A 542 -29.80 7.50 -11.88
C ALA A 542 -29.16 8.88 -12.17
N PRO A 543 -28.68 9.59 -11.15
CA PRO A 543 -27.95 10.84 -11.36
C PRO A 543 -26.57 10.56 -11.97
N PRO A 544 -25.95 11.51 -12.68
CA PRO A 544 -24.52 11.47 -12.95
C PRO A 544 -23.77 11.38 -11.61
N HIS A 545 -22.87 10.40 -11.47
CA HIS A 545 -22.14 10.16 -10.23
C HIS A 545 -20.74 9.60 -10.49
N GLY A 546 -19.88 9.69 -9.49
CA GLY A 546 -18.54 9.15 -9.52
C GLY A 546 -17.95 9.08 -8.13
N GLY A 547 -16.83 8.45 -8.01
CA GLY A 547 -16.17 8.28 -6.73
C GLY A 547 -14.85 7.54 -6.84
N LEU A 548 -14.27 7.24 -5.70
CA LEU A 548 -13.03 6.48 -5.62
C LEU A 548 -12.95 5.72 -4.31
N ALA A 549 -11.94 4.85 -4.21
CA ALA A 549 -11.62 4.14 -3.01
C ALA A 549 -10.12 4.27 -2.70
N PHE A 550 -9.78 4.69 -1.47
CA PHE A 550 -8.42 4.70 -0.98
C PHE A 550 -8.10 3.44 -0.19
N GLY A 551 -6.95 2.81 -0.47
CA GLY A 551 -6.42 1.73 0.36
C GLY A 551 -5.87 2.26 1.68
N VAL A 552 -6.66 2.16 2.77
CA VAL A 552 -6.26 2.67 4.09
C VAL A 552 -4.98 2.03 4.58
N ASP A 553 -4.81 0.71 4.37
CA ASP A 553 -3.63 -0.03 4.80
C ASP A 553 -2.36 0.50 4.12
N ARG A 554 -2.43 0.78 2.81
CA ARG A 554 -1.35 1.35 2.01
C ARG A 554 -1.04 2.80 2.39
N MET A 555 -2.09 3.61 2.59
CA MET A 555 -1.94 5.00 3.06
C MET A 555 -1.21 5.06 4.41
N VAL A 556 -1.62 4.23 5.37
CA VAL A 556 -0.99 4.19 6.70
C VAL A 556 0.43 3.63 6.61
N MET A 557 0.70 2.65 5.75
CA MET A 557 2.05 2.13 5.50
C MET A 557 3.00 3.25 5.06
N LEU A 558 2.60 4.05 4.07
CA LEU A 558 3.41 5.19 3.61
C LEU A 558 3.57 6.26 4.70
N LEU A 559 2.51 6.62 5.41
CA LEU A 559 2.56 7.58 6.52
C LEU A 559 3.47 7.10 7.66
N ALA A 560 3.51 5.80 7.94
CA ALA A 560 4.36 5.19 8.97
C ALA A 560 5.81 4.98 8.50
N GLY A 561 6.08 5.04 7.20
CA GLY A 561 7.37 4.68 6.61
C GLY A 561 7.68 3.19 6.73
N GLU A 562 6.65 2.35 6.57
CA GLU A 562 6.78 0.90 6.62
C GLU A 562 6.87 0.30 5.21
N GLU A 563 7.56 -0.82 5.08
CA GLU A 563 7.74 -1.54 3.80
C GLU A 563 6.60 -2.54 3.52
N SER A 564 5.76 -2.83 4.53
CA SER A 564 4.68 -3.80 4.42
C SER A 564 3.42 -3.32 5.14
N ILE A 565 2.26 -3.51 4.49
CA ILE A 565 0.96 -3.23 5.13
C ILE A 565 0.71 -4.10 6.37
N ARG A 566 1.38 -5.25 6.52
CA ARG A 566 1.29 -6.12 7.69
C ARG A 566 1.75 -5.44 8.98
N ASP A 567 2.61 -4.43 8.88
CA ASP A 567 3.04 -3.63 10.03
C ASP A 567 2.03 -2.55 10.43
N THR A 568 0.99 -2.32 9.63
CA THR A 568 -0.09 -1.36 9.90
C THR A 568 -1.44 -2.00 10.19
N ILE A 569 -1.52 -3.33 10.16
CA ILE A 569 -2.71 -4.14 10.45
C ILE A 569 -2.49 -4.89 11.76
N ALA A 570 -3.48 -4.86 12.66
CA ALA A 570 -3.35 -5.49 13.97
C ALA A 570 -3.06 -7.00 13.88
N PHE A 571 -3.84 -7.72 13.07
CA PHE A 571 -3.73 -9.18 12.90
C PHE A 571 -3.74 -9.57 11.41
N PRO A 572 -2.63 -9.32 10.69
CA PRO A 572 -2.54 -9.64 9.26
C PRO A 572 -2.35 -11.13 9.03
N LYS A 573 -2.60 -11.57 7.79
CA LYS A 573 -2.22 -12.90 7.30
C LYS A 573 -0.79 -12.91 6.77
N THR A 574 -0.16 -14.09 6.78
CA THR A 574 1.12 -14.33 6.09
C THR A 574 0.94 -14.25 4.56
N GLN A 575 2.03 -14.34 3.79
CA GLN A 575 1.97 -14.45 2.33
C GLN A 575 1.21 -15.70 1.84
N GLN A 576 1.10 -16.74 2.67
CA GLN A 576 0.30 -17.94 2.39
C GLN A 576 -1.16 -17.84 2.89
N ALA A 577 -1.67 -16.63 3.12
CA ALA A 577 -3.01 -16.34 3.63
C ALA A 577 -3.34 -17.00 4.99
N ARG A 578 -2.33 -17.29 5.83
CA ARG A 578 -2.50 -17.93 7.13
C ARG A 578 -2.37 -16.95 8.30
N CYS A 579 -3.17 -17.15 9.32
CA CYS A 579 -2.99 -16.52 10.63
C CYS A 579 -2.21 -17.46 11.55
N LEU A 580 -0.95 -17.16 11.82
CA LEU A 580 -0.09 -18.02 12.65
C LEU A 580 -0.50 -18.02 14.14
N MET A 581 -1.24 -17.00 14.59
CA MET A 581 -1.70 -16.89 15.98
C MET A 581 -2.93 -17.74 16.24
N THR A 582 -3.91 -17.73 15.31
CA THR A 582 -5.19 -18.44 15.47
C THR A 582 -5.23 -19.75 14.70
N SER A 583 -4.20 -20.05 13.92
CA SER A 583 -4.12 -21.18 12.99
C SER A 583 -5.23 -21.20 11.90
N ALA A 584 -5.79 -20.02 11.57
CA ALA A 584 -6.75 -19.91 10.48
C ALA A 584 -6.02 -19.89 9.11
N PRO A 585 -6.60 -20.50 8.04
CA PRO A 585 -7.84 -21.28 8.04
C PRO A 585 -7.67 -22.62 8.74
N GLY A 586 -8.78 -23.14 9.31
CA GLY A 586 -8.84 -24.40 10.03
C GLY A 586 -9.93 -25.32 9.48
N GLY A 587 -9.96 -26.56 9.96
CA GLY A 587 -10.99 -27.53 9.59
C GLY A 587 -12.37 -27.14 10.12
N VAL A 588 -13.42 -27.63 9.45
CA VAL A 588 -14.82 -27.49 9.85
C VAL A 588 -15.33 -28.85 10.29
N ALA A 589 -16.12 -28.92 11.35
CA ALA A 589 -16.66 -30.17 11.86
C ALA A 589 -17.67 -30.80 10.88
N ASP A 590 -17.63 -32.13 10.71
CA ASP A 590 -18.49 -32.87 9.78
C ASP A 590 -19.97 -32.53 9.93
N LYS A 591 -20.45 -32.45 11.18
CA LYS A 591 -21.83 -32.04 11.47
C LYS A 591 -22.18 -30.66 10.87
N GLN A 592 -21.24 -29.71 10.90
CA GLN A 592 -21.48 -28.38 10.33
C GLN A 592 -21.47 -28.44 8.79
N LEU A 593 -20.64 -29.29 8.20
CA LEU A 593 -20.63 -29.51 6.74
C LEU A 593 -21.96 -30.15 6.30
N GLU A 594 -22.47 -31.14 7.05
CA GLU A 594 -23.77 -31.75 6.79
C GLU A 594 -24.92 -30.73 6.87
N GLU A 595 -24.92 -29.87 7.91
CA GLU A 595 -25.92 -28.81 8.06
C GLU A 595 -25.89 -27.76 6.94
N LEU A 596 -24.72 -27.58 6.32
CA LEU A 596 -24.50 -26.67 5.18
C LEU A 596 -24.73 -27.37 3.83
N HIS A 597 -24.99 -28.67 3.80
CA HIS A 597 -25.10 -29.48 2.58
C HIS A 597 -23.85 -29.40 1.68
N VAL A 598 -22.64 -29.34 2.26
CA VAL A 598 -21.36 -29.28 1.55
C VAL A 598 -20.42 -30.41 1.97
N ALA A 599 -19.53 -30.78 1.08
CA ALA A 599 -18.47 -31.76 1.35
C ALA A 599 -17.13 -31.26 0.82
N SER A 600 -16.04 -31.57 1.52
CA SER A 600 -14.70 -31.32 1.02
C SER A 600 -14.31 -32.43 0.05
N THR A 601 -13.89 -32.06 -1.16
CA THR A 601 -13.28 -32.99 -2.14
C THR A 601 -11.76 -32.95 -2.07
N TRP A 602 -11.19 -32.13 -1.17
CA TRP A 602 -9.76 -32.05 -0.99
C TRP A 602 -9.22 -33.31 -0.32
N VAL A 603 -8.20 -33.89 -0.92
CA VAL A 603 -7.46 -35.03 -0.38
C VAL A 603 -6.05 -34.55 -0.05
N GLU A 604 -5.57 -34.91 1.14
CA GLU A 604 -4.20 -34.60 1.54
C GLU A 604 -3.23 -35.23 0.53
N PRO A 605 -2.33 -34.46 -0.08
CA PRO A 605 -1.31 -35.03 -0.98
C PRO A 605 -0.49 -36.06 -0.17
N ASP A 606 -0.27 -37.24 -0.74
CA ASP A 606 0.64 -38.23 -0.17
C ASP A 606 1.97 -37.52 0.13
N GLN A 607 2.43 -37.60 1.37
CA GLN A 607 3.77 -37.13 1.71
C GLN A 607 4.73 -38.06 0.96
N GLU A 608 5.29 -37.55 -0.13
CA GLU A 608 6.44 -38.19 -0.74
C GLU A 608 7.58 -38.13 0.28
N ASP A 609 8.02 -39.30 0.78
CA ASP A 609 9.12 -39.53 1.71
C ASP A 609 10.47 -38.96 1.22
#